data_475c8997cdef16102bf0afc41d60083f
#
_entry.id   475c8997cdef16102bf0afc41d60083f
#
_cell.length_a   1.000
_cell.length_b   1.000
_cell.length_c   1.000
_cell.angle_alpha   90.00
_cell.angle_beta   90.00
_cell.angle_gamma   90.00
#
_symmetry.space_group_name_H-M   'P 1'
#
loop_
_entity.id
_entity.type
_entity.pdbx_description
1 polymer ?
#
loop_
_entity_poly.entity_id
_entity_poly.type
_entity_poly.pdbx_seq_one_letter_code
_entity_poly.pdbx_strand_id
1 'polypeptide(L)'
;MKKIFTSALLSLLVCTFALATQNTNSNNMAKPRAKKSASAANSNTAAKKRGPVFRANKDQVKQAQALLKQRSFYTGEQTGKLDDATREGLKKYQTAESIKVTGTLNRLTLEKMGITLTDKQKAM
;
A
#
# COMPACT_ATOMS: atom_id res chain seq x y z
N MET A 1 49.15 7.78 -12.20
CA MET A 1 48.95 9.02 -11.42
C MET A 1 47.70 8.82 -10.56
N LYS A 2 47.94 8.71 -9.27
CA LYS A 2 46.93 8.43 -8.23
C LYS A 2 46.22 9.73 -7.86
N LYS A 3 44.89 9.77 -7.85
CA LYS A 3 44.14 10.82 -7.15
C LYS A 3 43.10 10.19 -6.25
N ILE A 4 43.48 10.15 -5.01
CA ILE A 4 42.70 9.80 -3.85
C ILE A 4 41.86 11.04 -3.52
N PHE A 5 40.53 10.92 -3.52
CA PHE A 5 39.67 11.91 -2.89
C PHE A 5 39.00 11.26 -1.66
N THR A 6 39.67 11.45 -0.55
CA THR A 6 39.08 11.36 0.79
C THR A 6 38.28 12.63 1.02
N SER A 7 37.00 12.52 1.27
CA SER A 7 36.21 13.54 1.92
C SER A 7 35.32 12.91 2.95
N ALA A 8 35.82 12.89 4.16
CA ALA A 8 35.08 12.70 5.38
C ALA A 8 34.32 13.99 5.67
N LEU A 9 33.02 13.94 5.77
CA LEU A 9 32.27 14.98 6.49
C LEU A 9 31.23 14.31 7.38
N LEU A 10 31.67 14.17 8.60
CA LEU A 10 30.94 13.87 9.81
C LEU A 10 30.00 15.05 10.11
N SER A 11 28.70 14.83 10.04
CA SER A 11 27.74 15.77 10.60
C SER A 11 26.79 15.04 11.55
N LEU A 12 27.21 15.08 12.80
CA LEU A 12 26.44 14.72 13.97
C LEU A 12 25.37 15.83 14.17
N LEU A 13 24.11 15.54 13.97
CA LEU A 13 23.03 16.37 14.45
C LEU A 13 22.12 15.55 15.36
N VAL A 14 22.49 15.57 16.63
CA VAL A 14 21.65 15.14 17.76
C VAL A 14 20.56 16.20 17.92
N CYS A 15 19.34 15.88 17.57
CA CYS A 15 18.17 16.62 18.00
C CYS A 15 17.32 15.74 18.92
N THR A 16 17.64 15.83 20.20
CA THR A 16 16.77 15.40 21.29
C THR A 16 15.57 16.35 21.35
N PHE A 17 14.40 15.86 21.00
CA PHE A 17 13.15 16.51 21.37
C PHE A 17 12.29 15.52 22.15
N ALA A 18 12.45 15.57 23.46
CA ALA A 18 11.52 15.00 24.42
C ALA A 18 10.38 16.00 24.59
N LEU A 19 9.18 15.66 24.18
CA LEU A 19 7.96 16.24 24.76
C LEU A 19 6.98 15.08 25.01
N ALA A 20 6.98 14.68 26.27
CA ALA A 20 5.92 13.92 26.88
C ALA A 20 4.67 14.78 26.94
N THR A 21 3.60 14.39 26.28
CA THR A 21 2.26 14.81 26.63
C THR A 21 1.46 13.57 26.95
N GLN A 22 1.44 13.23 28.23
CA GLN A 22 0.48 12.32 28.79
C GLN A 22 -0.88 13.02 28.78
N ASN A 23 -1.79 12.53 27.97
CA ASN A 23 -3.21 12.83 28.14
C ASN A 23 -3.91 11.57 28.64
N THR A 24 -3.90 11.41 29.96
CA THR A 24 -4.74 10.48 30.67
C THR A 24 -6.17 11.02 30.66
N ASN A 25 -7.02 10.46 29.81
CA ASN A 25 -8.46 10.58 30.02
C ASN A 25 -9.02 9.20 30.30
N SER A 26 -9.04 8.87 31.59
CA SER A 26 -9.84 7.81 32.17
C SER A 26 -11.32 8.20 32.05
N ASN A 27 -12.11 7.26 31.67
CA ASN A 27 -13.50 6.99 31.98
C ASN A 27 -14.35 6.82 30.71
N ASN A 28 -14.54 5.58 30.30
CA ASN A 28 -15.90 5.02 30.35
C ASN A 28 -15.85 3.51 30.14
N MET A 29 -16.08 2.86 31.26
CA MET A 29 -16.45 1.46 31.37
C MET A 29 -17.85 1.32 30.80
N ALA A 30 -17.98 0.86 29.57
CA ALA A 30 -19.24 0.42 28.99
C ALA A 30 -19.06 -0.95 28.36
N LYS A 31 -19.58 -1.91 29.10
CA LYS A 31 -19.85 -3.31 28.79
C LYS A 31 -20.19 -3.56 27.31
N PRO A 32 -19.54 -4.50 26.62
CA PRO A 32 -19.90 -4.82 25.24
C PRO A 32 -21.19 -5.64 25.24
N ARG A 33 -22.27 -4.99 24.89
CA ARG A 33 -23.52 -5.68 24.53
C ARG A 33 -23.37 -6.19 23.10
N ALA A 34 -23.20 -7.49 22.94
CA ALA A 34 -23.27 -8.16 21.68
C ALA A 34 -24.60 -7.84 20.97
N LYS A 35 -24.57 -6.92 20.03
CA LYS A 35 -25.63 -6.80 19.04
C LYS A 35 -25.21 -7.59 17.81
N LYS A 36 -25.77 -8.77 17.72
CA LYS A 36 -25.86 -9.58 16.53
C LYS A 36 -26.61 -8.75 15.48
N SER A 37 -25.88 -7.99 14.70
CA SER A 37 -26.41 -7.29 13.55
C SER A 37 -26.51 -8.29 12.42
N ALA A 38 -27.69 -8.84 12.25
CA ALA A 38 -28.05 -9.51 11.02
C ALA A 38 -28.05 -8.44 9.92
N SER A 39 -27.00 -8.42 9.13
CA SER A 39 -26.97 -7.68 7.88
C SER A 39 -27.94 -8.37 6.93
N ALA A 40 -29.14 -7.84 6.86
CA ALA A 40 -30.06 -8.17 5.79
C ALA A 40 -29.40 -7.73 4.48
N ALA A 41 -28.93 -8.69 3.74
CA ALA A 41 -28.49 -8.50 2.37
C ALA A 41 -29.72 -8.09 1.54
N ASN A 42 -29.90 -6.79 1.39
CA ASN A 42 -30.82 -6.29 0.35
C ASN A 42 -30.08 -6.35 -0.99
N SER A 43 -30.11 -7.54 -1.60
CA SER A 43 -29.58 -7.78 -2.93
C SER A 43 -30.66 -7.56 -3.97
N ASN A 44 -31.10 -6.32 -4.15
CA ASN A 44 -31.91 -5.91 -5.29
C ASN A 44 -31.28 -4.68 -5.95
N THR A 45 -30.06 -4.83 -6.43
CA THR A 45 -29.58 -3.99 -7.51
C THR A 45 -29.35 -4.90 -8.72
N ALA A 46 -30.19 -4.69 -9.74
CA ALA A 46 -30.05 -5.33 -11.04
C ALA A 46 -28.58 -5.43 -11.40
N ALA A 47 -28.10 -6.64 -11.60
CA ALA A 47 -26.71 -6.89 -11.95
C ALA A 47 -26.43 -6.29 -13.32
N LYS A 48 -26.09 -4.99 -13.33
CA LYS A 48 -25.50 -4.36 -14.50
C LYS A 48 -24.26 -5.22 -14.82
N LYS A 49 -24.28 -5.92 -15.95
CA LYS A 49 -23.15 -6.74 -16.43
C LYS A 49 -21.90 -5.91 -16.33
N ARG A 50 -21.13 -6.10 -15.25
CA ARG A 50 -19.85 -5.42 -15.09
C ARG A 50 -18.92 -6.03 -16.11
N GLY A 51 -18.32 -5.21 -16.95
CA GLY A 51 -17.29 -5.64 -17.86
C GLY A 51 -16.15 -6.40 -17.16
N PRO A 52 -15.25 -7.02 -17.91
CA PRO A 52 -14.15 -7.77 -17.34
C PRO A 52 -13.34 -6.88 -16.38
N VAL A 53 -13.18 -7.34 -15.13
CA VAL A 53 -12.46 -6.60 -14.10
C VAL A 53 -10.97 -6.91 -14.22
N PHE A 54 -10.16 -5.87 -14.38
CA PHE A 54 -8.71 -5.99 -14.35
C PHE A 54 -8.23 -6.56 -13.01
N ARG A 55 -7.45 -7.63 -13.05
CA ARG A 55 -6.86 -8.25 -11.86
C ARG A 55 -5.40 -8.56 -12.11
N ALA A 56 -4.53 -8.10 -11.21
CA ALA A 56 -3.14 -8.51 -11.18
C ALA A 56 -3.04 -9.99 -10.76
N ASN A 57 -2.13 -10.72 -11.37
CA ASN A 57 -1.82 -12.09 -10.98
C ASN A 57 -0.89 -12.12 -9.76
N LYS A 58 -0.70 -13.31 -9.18
CA LYS A 58 0.12 -13.49 -7.97
C LYS A 58 1.57 -13.02 -8.17
N ASP A 59 2.15 -13.29 -9.33
CA ASP A 59 3.54 -12.94 -9.62
C ASP A 59 3.71 -11.43 -9.80
N GLN A 60 2.75 -10.76 -10.44
CA GLN A 60 2.72 -9.31 -10.53
C GLN A 60 2.57 -8.65 -9.15
N VAL A 61 1.76 -9.25 -8.26
CA VAL A 61 1.65 -8.75 -6.87
C VAL A 61 2.97 -8.90 -6.14
N LYS A 62 3.68 -10.03 -6.29
CA LYS A 62 5.01 -10.22 -5.67
C LYS A 62 6.03 -9.20 -6.19
N GLN A 63 6.06 -8.98 -7.51
CA GLN A 63 6.94 -7.98 -8.12
C GLN A 63 6.63 -6.58 -7.59
N ALA A 64 5.35 -6.24 -7.48
CA ALA A 64 4.94 -4.97 -6.92
C ALA A 64 5.35 -4.82 -5.44
N GLN A 65 5.18 -5.87 -4.62
CA GLN A 65 5.62 -5.88 -3.22
C GLN A 65 7.15 -5.70 -3.11
N ALA A 66 7.93 -6.35 -3.99
CA ALA A 66 9.38 -6.18 -4.05
C ALA A 66 9.75 -4.72 -4.32
N LEU A 67 9.13 -4.11 -5.33
CA LEU A 67 9.38 -2.73 -5.72
C LEU A 67 8.94 -1.73 -4.64
N LEU A 68 7.79 -1.95 -4.02
CA LEU A 68 7.33 -1.14 -2.89
C LEU A 68 8.29 -1.23 -1.70
N LYS A 69 8.84 -2.41 -1.43
CA LYS A 69 9.85 -2.63 -0.39
C LYS A 69 11.14 -1.90 -0.70
N GLN A 70 11.60 -1.97 -1.94
CA GLN A 70 12.80 -1.25 -2.40
C GLN A 70 12.67 0.27 -2.24
N ARG A 71 11.46 0.80 -2.44
CA ARG A 71 11.15 2.22 -2.27
C ARG A 71 10.70 2.60 -0.84
N SER A 72 10.82 1.70 0.11
CA SER A 72 10.43 1.89 1.53
C SER A 72 8.94 2.24 1.75
N PHE A 73 8.08 1.91 0.81
CA PHE A 73 6.62 2.07 0.95
C PHE A 73 5.94 0.83 1.55
N TYR A 74 6.67 -0.28 1.65
CA TYR A 74 6.18 -1.55 2.16
C TYR A 74 7.28 -2.27 2.95
N THR A 75 6.93 -2.79 4.11
CA THR A 75 7.88 -3.50 5.00
C THR A 75 7.56 -4.99 5.18
N GLY A 76 6.44 -5.44 4.63
CA GLY A 76 5.98 -6.81 4.75
C GLY A 76 6.71 -7.82 3.86
N GLU A 77 6.20 -9.03 3.83
CA GLU A 77 6.72 -10.11 2.99
C GLU A 77 6.07 -10.13 1.60
N GLN A 78 6.80 -10.70 0.63
CA GLN A 78 6.32 -10.84 -0.75
C GLN A 78 5.40 -12.06 -0.90
N THR A 79 4.23 -11.99 -0.30
CA THR A 79 3.26 -13.10 -0.26
C THR A 79 2.53 -13.30 -1.60
N GLY A 80 2.51 -12.28 -2.44
CA GLY A 80 1.71 -12.25 -3.66
C GLY A 80 0.21 -12.07 -3.40
N LYS A 81 -0.15 -11.57 -2.22
CA LYS A 81 -1.52 -11.20 -1.85
C LYS A 81 -1.61 -9.68 -1.69
N LEU A 82 -2.72 -9.11 -2.11
CA LEU A 82 -3.04 -7.70 -1.88
C LEU A 82 -3.68 -7.53 -0.50
N ASP A 83 -2.86 -7.67 0.54
CA ASP A 83 -3.24 -7.38 1.92
C ASP A 83 -3.32 -5.87 2.20
N ASP A 84 -3.76 -5.49 3.38
CA ASP A 84 -3.94 -4.09 3.74
C ASP A 84 -2.62 -3.32 3.75
N ALA A 85 -1.54 -3.93 4.24
CA ALA A 85 -0.21 -3.33 4.22
C ALA A 85 0.29 -3.09 2.78
N THR A 86 0.06 -4.03 1.86
CA THR A 86 0.35 -3.87 0.43
C THR A 86 -0.47 -2.75 -0.18
N ARG A 87 -1.76 -2.66 0.17
CA ARG A 87 -2.65 -1.58 -0.32
C ARG A 87 -2.22 -0.21 0.15
N GLU A 88 -1.77 -0.08 1.39
CA GLU A 88 -1.22 1.17 1.92
C GLU A 88 0.08 1.55 1.20
N GLY A 89 0.98 0.61 0.98
CA GLY A 89 2.18 0.82 0.19
C GLY A 89 1.87 1.28 -1.24
N LEU A 90 0.88 0.66 -1.86
CA LEU A 90 0.40 1.05 -3.19
C LEU A 90 -0.16 2.48 -3.21
N LYS A 91 -0.93 2.88 -2.19
CA LYS A 91 -1.44 4.25 -2.09
C LYS A 91 -0.31 5.27 -2.01
N LYS A 92 0.70 5.01 -1.19
CA LYS A 92 1.90 5.86 -1.08
C LYS A 92 2.63 5.96 -2.41
N TYR A 93 2.85 4.83 -3.08
CA TYR A 93 3.46 4.79 -4.40
C TYR A 93 2.65 5.58 -5.44
N GLN A 94 1.33 5.35 -5.50
CA GLN A 94 0.44 6.02 -6.44
C GLN A 94 0.42 7.54 -6.22
N THR A 95 0.49 8.00 -4.97
CA THR A 95 0.63 9.41 -4.63
C THR A 95 1.97 9.96 -5.11
N ALA A 96 3.08 9.26 -4.87
CA ALA A 96 4.42 9.67 -5.27
C ALA A 96 4.56 9.78 -6.80
N GLU A 97 3.91 8.88 -7.55
CA GLU A 97 3.91 8.88 -9.03
C GLU A 97 2.82 9.78 -9.64
N SER A 98 2.09 10.54 -8.81
CA SER A 98 1.00 11.43 -9.24
C SER A 98 -0.06 10.74 -10.09
N ILE A 99 -0.37 9.48 -9.79
CA ILE A 99 -1.43 8.71 -10.42
C ILE A 99 -2.62 8.52 -9.48
N LYS A 100 -3.77 8.13 -10.02
CA LYS A 100 -4.98 7.94 -9.22
C LYS A 100 -4.74 6.95 -8.07
N VAL A 101 -4.95 7.41 -6.85
CA VAL A 101 -4.78 6.63 -5.62
C VAL A 101 -5.96 5.69 -5.43
N THR A 102 -5.76 4.42 -5.70
CA THR A 102 -6.78 3.37 -5.59
C THR A 102 -6.42 2.29 -4.56
N GLY A 103 -5.14 2.17 -4.20
CA GLY A 103 -4.62 1.09 -3.37
C GLY A 103 -4.74 -0.29 -4.03
N THR A 104 -4.84 -0.33 -5.37
CA THR A 104 -4.92 -1.57 -6.15
C THR A 104 -3.93 -1.55 -7.30
N LEU A 105 -3.53 -2.74 -7.75
CA LEU A 105 -2.73 -2.90 -8.95
C LEU A 105 -3.65 -2.87 -10.17
N ASN A 106 -3.86 -1.69 -10.70
CA ASN A 106 -4.52 -1.49 -11.97
C ASN A 106 -3.48 -1.46 -13.12
N ARG A 107 -3.94 -1.43 -14.36
CA ARG A 107 -3.08 -1.41 -15.56
C ARG A 107 -2.03 -0.29 -15.49
N LEU A 108 -2.46 0.94 -15.21
CA LEU A 108 -1.58 2.09 -15.14
C LEU A 108 -0.52 1.96 -14.04
N THR A 109 -0.91 1.43 -12.88
CA THR A 109 0.04 1.19 -11.78
C THR A 109 1.09 0.15 -12.15
N LEU A 110 0.70 -0.95 -12.81
CA LEU A 110 1.64 -1.96 -13.28
C LEU A 110 2.60 -1.42 -14.35
N GLU A 111 2.08 -0.65 -15.31
CA GLU A 111 2.90 0.01 -16.34
C GLU A 111 3.92 0.98 -15.71
N LYS A 112 3.51 1.78 -14.75
CA LYS A 112 4.39 2.70 -14.02
C LYS A 112 5.45 1.98 -13.18
N MET A 113 5.13 0.81 -12.66
CA MET A 113 6.07 -0.07 -11.95
C MET A 113 6.99 -0.83 -12.89
N GLY A 114 6.78 -0.79 -14.21
CA GLY A 114 7.53 -1.58 -15.17
C GLY A 114 7.22 -3.08 -15.12
N ILE A 115 6.07 -3.46 -14.57
CA ILE A 115 5.64 -4.85 -14.46
C ILE A 115 4.89 -5.25 -15.73
N THR A 116 5.33 -6.34 -16.36
CA THR A 116 4.77 -6.83 -17.62
C THR A 116 3.30 -7.22 -17.46
N LEU A 117 2.46 -6.68 -18.34
CA LEU A 117 1.05 -7.07 -18.47
C LEU A 117 0.92 -8.37 -19.26
N THR A 118 -0.01 -9.23 -18.86
CA THR A 118 -0.40 -10.40 -19.66
C THR A 118 -1.21 -9.98 -20.88
N ASP A 119 -1.25 -10.81 -21.94
CA ASP A 119 -2.00 -10.48 -23.15
C ASP A 119 -3.48 -10.23 -22.88
N LYS A 120 -4.06 -10.99 -21.94
CA LYS A 120 -5.43 -10.79 -21.47
C LYS A 120 -5.62 -9.42 -20.80
N GLN A 121 -4.64 -8.94 -20.06
CA GLN A 121 -4.68 -7.63 -19.39
C GLN A 121 -4.47 -6.47 -20.38
N LYS A 122 -3.71 -6.69 -21.45
CA LYS A 122 -3.52 -5.71 -22.53
C LYS A 122 -4.80 -5.52 -23.36
N ALA A 123 -5.60 -6.57 -23.49
CA ALA A 123 -6.85 -6.56 -24.25
C ALA A 123 -8.05 -5.96 -23.47
N MET A 124 -7.87 -5.59 -22.20
CA MET A 124 -8.85 -4.91 -21.35
C MET A 124 -8.59 -3.39 -21.35
#